data_8139ff2beb335da27d0a1cb3a7163eb7
#
_entry.id   8139ff2beb335da27d0a1cb3a7163eb7
#
_cell.length_a   1.000
_cell.length_b   1.000
_cell.length_c   1.000
_cell.angle_alpha   90.00
_cell.angle_beta   90.00
_cell.angle_gamma   90.00
#
_symmetry.space_group_name_H-M   'P 1'
#
loop_
_entity.id
_entity.type
_entity.pdbx_description
1 polymer ?
#
loop_
_entity_poly.entity_id
_entity_poly.type
_entity_poly.pdbx_seq_one_letter_code
_entity_poly.pdbx_strand_id
1 'polypeptide(L)'
;MIPKKHKEVLHDVIKKNSFDKQFAEDSVSFLWSEIRKHLSDMSYCSITVRKLGIFVVKPWKIEEYIGNYKKHIEKDALTFKEFTYRKHMENQYKSFLRIKKELDKELVRKADKIKIRQEYESAKI
;
A
#
# COMPACT_ATOMS: atom_id res chain seq x y z
N MET A 1 8.82 -26.59 7.67
CA MET A 1 9.90 -25.78 7.09
C MET A 1 9.91 -24.40 7.77
N ILE A 2 10.98 -24.03 8.42
CA ILE A 2 11.12 -22.71 9.05
C ILE A 2 11.53 -21.72 7.95
N PRO A 3 10.77 -20.63 7.73
CA PRO A 3 11.14 -19.64 6.73
C PRO A 3 12.48 -18.99 7.09
N LYS A 4 13.39 -18.89 6.13
CA LYS A 4 14.67 -18.19 6.30
C LYS A 4 14.43 -16.71 6.58
N LYS A 5 15.19 -16.15 7.49
CA LYS A 5 15.18 -14.71 7.72
C LYS A 5 15.75 -13.98 6.50
N HIS A 6 15.25 -12.78 6.25
CA HIS A 6 15.70 -11.92 5.15
C HIS A 6 17.23 -11.81 5.04
N LYS A 7 17.94 -11.65 6.16
CA LYS A 7 19.41 -11.57 6.19
C LYS A 7 20.11 -12.83 5.71
N GLU A 8 19.56 -14.00 6.01
CA GLU A 8 20.11 -15.29 5.58
C GLU A 8 19.95 -15.48 4.07
N VAL A 9 18.78 -15.15 3.54
CA VAL A 9 18.51 -15.20 2.09
C VAL A 9 19.41 -14.25 1.33
N LEU A 10 19.57 -13.02 1.84
CA LEU A 10 20.44 -12.01 1.23
C LEU A 10 21.89 -12.47 1.20
N HIS A 11 22.39 -13.07 2.29
CA HIS A 11 23.73 -13.61 2.37
C HIS A 11 23.97 -14.71 1.32
N ASP A 12 23.03 -15.64 1.18
CA ASP A 12 23.09 -16.72 0.18
C ASP A 12 23.12 -16.17 -1.26
N VAL A 13 22.31 -15.16 -1.55
CA VAL A 13 22.27 -14.49 -2.87
C VAL A 13 23.57 -13.76 -3.18
N ILE A 14 24.14 -13.05 -2.23
CA ILE A 14 25.43 -12.35 -2.37
C ILE A 14 26.54 -13.37 -2.69
N LYS A 15 26.60 -14.43 -1.92
CA LYS A 15 27.61 -15.48 -2.10
C LYS A 15 27.48 -16.20 -3.44
N LYS A 16 26.26 -16.52 -3.86
CA LYS A 16 25.97 -17.22 -5.11
C LYS A 16 26.30 -16.41 -6.35
N ASN A 17 26.05 -15.10 -6.34
CA ASN A 17 26.19 -14.23 -7.49
C ASN A 17 27.44 -13.32 -7.43
N SER A 18 28.29 -13.46 -6.43
CA SER A 18 29.49 -12.66 -6.22
C SER A 18 29.22 -11.13 -6.19
N PHE A 19 28.08 -10.73 -5.63
CA PHE A 19 27.75 -9.33 -5.43
C PHE A 19 28.55 -8.72 -4.29
N ASP A 20 28.83 -7.41 -4.41
CA ASP A 20 29.29 -6.64 -3.27
C ASP A 20 28.23 -6.61 -2.16
N LYS A 21 28.64 -6.97 -0.94
CA LYS A 21 27.73 -7.05 0.21
C LYS A 21 27.04 -5.73 0.51
N GLN A 22 27.80 -4.63 0.52
CA GLN A 22 27.28 -3.30 0.82
C GLN A 22 26.27 -2.84 -0.25
N PHE A 23 26.60 -3.03 -1.52
CA PHE A 23 25.72 -2.72 -2.64
C PHE A 23 24.39 -3.50 -2.56
N ALA A 24 24.44 -4.81 -2.25
CA ALA A 24 23.26 -5.63 -2.14
C ALA A 24 22.36 -5.22 -0.95
N GLU A 25 22.96 -4.94 0.21
CA GLU A 25 22.23 -4.46 1.39
C GLU A 25 21.58 -3.09 1.14
N ASP A 26 22.28 -2.17 0.53
CA ASP A 26 21.79 -0.84 0.20
C ASP A 26 20.65 -0.90 -0.82
N SER A 27 20.77 -1.76 -1.83
CA SER A 27 19.73 -1.95 -2.86
C SER A 27 18.42 -2.49 -2.27
N VAL A 28 18.50 -3.48 -1.39
CA VAL A 28 17.34 -4.06 -0.71
C VAL A 28 16.72 -3.05 0.25
N SER A 29 17.53 -2.35 1.01
CA SER A 29 17.07 -1.31 1.94
C SER A 29 16.39 -0.15 1.20
N PHE A 30 16.94 0.28 0.07
CA PHE A 30 16.34 1.29 -0.80
C PHE A 30 14.98 0.86 -1.34
N LEU A 31 14.86 -0.37 -1.87
CA LEU A 31 13.61 -0.90 -2.38
C LEU A 31 12.50 -0.90 -1.31
N TRP A 32 12.79 -1.42 -0.14
CA TRP A 32 11.81 -1.44 0.96
C TRP A 32 11.46 -0.06 1.47
N SER A 33 12.42 0.85 1.51
CA SER A 33 12.21 2.24 1.88
C SER A 33 11.26 2.94 0.92
N GLU A 34 11.46 2.77 -0.39
CA GLU A 34 10.58 3.35 -1.42
C GLU A 34 9.16 2.77 -1.38
N ILE A 35 9.02 1.46 -1.21
CA ILE A 35 7.70 0.81 -1.06
C ILE A 35 6.97 1.38 0.15
N ARG A 36 7.63 1.45 1.32
CA ARG A 36 7.03 2.01 2.54
C ARG A 36 6.65 3.46 2.38
N LYS A 37 7.51 4.26 1.77
CA LYS A 37 7.25 5.68 1.50
C LYS A 37 5.99 5.87 0.66
N HIS A 38 5.89 5.22 -0.47
CA HIS A 38 4.75 5.36 -1.38
C HIS A 38 3.44 4.84 -0.79
N LEU A 39 3.47 3.80 0.02
CA LEU A 39 2.28 3.30 0.73
C LEU A 39 1.90 4.23 1.89
N SER A 40 2.89 4.78 2.61
CA SER A 40 2.64 5.70 3.74
C SER A 40 2.13 7.06 3.30
N ASP A 41 2.64 7.58 2.17
CA ASP A 41 2.22 8.86 1.59
C ASP A 41 0.84 8.79 0.93
N MET A 42 0.22 7.61 0.86
CA MET A 42 -1.04 7.38 0.15
C MET A 42 -1.00 7.82 -1.32
N SER A 43 0.18 7.76 -1.93
CA SER A 43 0.38 8.11 -3.34
C SER A 43 -0.24 7.09 -4.28
N TYR A 44 -0.21 5.83 -3.88
CA TYR A 44 -0.71 4.70 -4.66
C TYR A 44 -1.51 3.73 -3.78
N CYS A 45 -2.57 3.16 -4.32
CA CYS A 45 -3.33 2.11 -3.65
C CYS A 45 -2.68 0.71 -3.81
N SER A 46 -1.85 0.55 -4.82
CA SER A 46 -1.09 -0.68 -5.03
C SER A 46 0.26 -0.39 -5.69
N ILE A 47 1.25 -1.19 -5.37
CA ILE A 47 2.59 -1.13 -5.94
C ILE A 47 2.95 -2.52 -6.45
N THR A 48 3.22 -2.63 -7.74
CA THR A 48 3.67 -3.88 -8.36
C THR A 48 5.19 -3.88 -8.46
N VAL A 49 5.84 -4.86 -7.84
CA VAL A 49 7.27 -5.09 -8.00
C VAL A 49 7.46 -6.34 -8.86
N ARG A 50 8.05 -6.16 -10.03
CA ARG A 50 8.25 -7.25 -10.99
C ARG A 50 8.97 -8.44 -10.33
N LYS A 51 8.45 -9.64 -10.53
CA LYS A 51 8.93 -10.91 -9.96
C LYS A 51 8.80 -11.06 -8.44
N LEU A 52 8.38 -10.04 -7.72
CA LEU A 52 8.18 -10.12 -6.28
C LEU A 52 6.71 -10.21 -5.91
N GLY A 53 5.87 -9.42 -6.54
CA GLY A 53 4.44 -9.42 -6.26
C GLY A 53 3.79 -8.03 -6.26
N ILE A 54 2.60 -7.98 -5.71
CA ILE A 54 1.80 -6.76 -5.62
C ILE A 54 1.58 -6.44 -4.13
N PHE A 55 1.96 -5.24 -3.74
CA PHE A 55 1.69 -4.69 -2.41
C PHE A 55 0.43 -3.82 -2.48
N VAL A 56 -0.59 -4.17 -1.73
CA VAL A 56 -1.90 -3.50 -1.77
C VAL A 56 -2.25 -2.98 -0.39
N VAL A 57 -2.82 -1.78 -0.34
CA VAL A 57 -3.40 -1.24 0.88
C VAL A 57 -4.66 -2.03 1.23
N LYS A 58 -4.81 -2.44 2.49
CA LYS A 58 -5.95 -3.23 2.95
C LYS A 58 -7.22 -2.35 3.03
N PRO A 59 -8.28 -2.63 2.26
CA PRO A 59 -9.47 -1.77 2.20
C PRO A 59 -10.13 -1.53 3.56
N TRP A 60 -10.23 -2.56 4.41
CA TRP A 60 -10.84 -2.44 5.74
C TRP A 60 -10.03 -1.54 6.69
N LYS A 61 -8.70 -1.50 6.54
CA LYS A 61 -7.84 -0.59 7.31
C LYS A 61 -8.06 0.86 6.91
N ILE A 62 -8.30 1.12 5.63
CA ILE A 62 -8.60 2.47 5.15
C ILE A 62 -9.89 3.00 5.77
N GLU A 63 -10.94 2.20 5.84
CA GLU A 63 -12.21 2.59 6.46
C GLU A 63 -12.04 2.88 7.96
N GLU A 64 -11.28 2.04 8.66
CA GLU A 64 -10.94 2.26 10.07
C GLU A 64 -10.20 3.59 10.28
N TYR A 65 -9.20 3.87 9.47
CA TYR A 65 -8.43 5.12 9.54
C TYR A 65 -9.29 6.35 9.18
N ILE A 66 -10.12 6.27 8.17
CA ILE A 66 -11.06 7.34 7.81
C ILE A 66 -11.96 7.68 8.99
N GLY A 67 -12.54 6.68 9.65
CA GLY A 67 -13.36 6.89 10.84
C GLY A 67 -12.61 7.55 11.99
N ASN A 68 -11.37 7.13 12.24
CA ASN A 68 -10.53 7.70 13.29
C ASN A 68 -10.13 9.15 12.98
N TYR A 69 -9.71 9.45 11.77
CA TYR A 69 -9.37 10.82 11.37
C TYR A 69 -10.57 11.75 11.41
N LYS A 70 -11.74 11.29 11.01
CA LYS A 70 -12.99 12.06 11.09
C LYS A 70 -13.30 12.49 12.52
N LYS A 71 -13.16 11.60 13.49
CA LYS A 71 -13.33 11.92 14.91
C LYS A 71 -12.37 13.01 15.40
N HIS A 72 -11.12 13.00 14.93
CA HIS A 72 -10.14 14.03 15.30
C HIS A 72 -10.41 15.38 14.63
N ILE A 73 -10.93 15.38 13.40
CA ILE A 73 -11.27 16.60 12.66
C ILE A 73 -12.48 17.31 13.26
N GLU A 74 -13.45 16.56 13.77
CA GLU A 74 -14.68 17.08 14.39
C GLU A 74 -14.46 17.74 15.76
N LYS A 75 -13.30 17.55 16.39
CA LYS A 75 -12.95 18.21 17.65
C LYS A 75 -12.56 19.66 17.42
N ASP A 76 -13.02 20.54 18.30
CA ASP A 76 -12.63 21.95 18.29
C ASP A 76 -11.14 22.12 18.63
N ALA A 77 -10.48 22.99 17.87
CA ALA A 77 -9.10 23.37 18.14
C ALA A 77 -9.04 24.63 19.01
N LEU A 78 -8.61 24.47 20.26
CA LEU A 78 -8.52 25.56 21.24
C LEU A 78 -7.14 26.23 21.26
N THR A 79 -6.10 25.54 20.78
CA THR A 79 -4.73 26.05 20.73
C THR A 79 -4.18 26.02 19.29
N PHE A 80 -3.11 26.78 19.05
CA PHE A 80 -2.42 26.78 17.76
C PHE A 80 -1.85 25.37 17.42
N LYS A 81 -1.35 24.66 18.41
CA LYS A 81 -0.85 23.30 18.26
C LYS A 81 -1.95 22.33 17.83
N GLU A 82 -3.13 22.42 18.44
CA GLU A 82 -4.30 21.62 18.08
C GLU A 82 -4.80 21.96 16.66
N PHE A 83 -4.79 23.24 16.31
CA PHE A 83 -5.13 23.69 14.96
C PHE A 83 -4.19 23.11 13.90
N THR A 84 -2.88 23.13 14.14
CA THR A 84 -1.87 22.57 13.24
C THR A 84 -2.03 21.06 13.10
N TYR A 85 -2.26 20.37 14.20
CA TYR A 85 -2.53 18.94 14.24
C TYR A 85 -3.81 18.59 13.45
N ARG A 86 -4.87 19.34 13.65
CA ARG A 86 -6.12 19.18 12.90
C ARG A 86 -5.92 19.35 11.40
N LYS A 87 -5.14 20.35 10.97
CA LYS A 87 -4.79 20.55 9.55
C LYS A 87 -4.05 19.36 8.96
N HIS A 88 -3.12 18.81 9.70
CA HIS A 88 -2.44 17.58 9.30
C HIS A 88 -3.41 16.41 9.16
N MET A 89 -4.31 16.23 10.12
CA MET A 89 -5.34 15.19 10.06
C MET A 89 -6.30 15.37 8.89
N GLU A 90 -6.71 16.59 8.57
CA GLU A 90 -7.53 16.89 7.40
C GLU A 90 -6.83 16.49 6.08
N ASN A 91 -5.55 16.75 5.95
CA ASN A 91 -4.77 16.37 4.77
C ASN A 91 -4.66 14.85 4.64
N GLN A 92 -4.41 14.15 5.73
CA GLN A 92 -4.39 12.68 5.75
C GLN A 92 -5.77 12.10 5.41
N TYR A 93 -6.83 12.66 5.96
CA TYR A 93 -8.20 12.25 5.67
C TYR A 93 -8.54 12.37 4.17
N LYS A 94 -8.17 13.49 3.52
CA LYS A 94 -8.34 13.67 2.08
C LYS A 94 -7.58 12.62 1.27
N SER A 95 -6.35 12.30 1.68
CA SER A 95 -5.54 11.25 1.03
C SER A 95 -6.19 9.87 1.15
N PHE A 96 -6.72 9.52 2.32
CA PHE A 96 -7.45 8.27 2.51
C PHE A 96 -8.73 8.18 1.69
N LEU A 97 -9.49 9.27 1.58
CA LEU A 97 -10.68 9.34 0.72
C LEU A 97 -10.34 9.12 -0.75
N ARG A 98 -9.25 9.69 -1.21
CA ARG A 98 -8.76 9.48 -2.59
C ARG A 98 -8.42 8.02 -2.84
N ILE A 99 -7.66 7.38 -1.95
CA ILE A 99 -7.30 5.96 -2.05
C ILE A 99 -8.54 5.07 -2.00
N LYS A 100 -9.50 5.36 -1.14
CA LYS A 100 -10.77 4.64 -1.09
C LYS A 100 -11.51 4.71 -2.42
N LYS A 101 -11.59 5.89 -3.02
CA LYS A 101 -12.23 6.08 -4.33
C LYS A 101 -11.55 5.27 -5.43
N GLU A 102 -10.22 5.21 -5.44
CA GLU A 102 -9.47 4.40 -6.41
C GLU A 102 -9.69 2.90 -6.20
N LEU A 103 -9.70 2.44 -4.95
CA LEU A 103 -9.99 1.04 -4.63
C LEU A 103 -11.41 0.63 -5.06
N ASP A 104 -12.39 1.48 -4.83
CA ASP A 104 -13.78 1.23 -5.26
C ASP A 104 -13.87 1.12 -6.79
N LYS A 105 -13.18 1.97 -7.53
CA LYS A 105 -13.09 1.87 -9.00
C LYS A 105 -12.45 0.56 -9.45
N GLU A 106 -11.40 0.10 -8.79
CA GLU A 106 -10.75 -1.17 -9.11
C GLU A 106 -11.67 -2.37 -8.82
N LEU A 107 -12.42 -2.32 -7.73
CA LEU A 107 -13.39 -3.36 -7.40
C LEU A 107 -14.49 -3.45 -8.46
N VAL A 108 -15.00 -2.32 -8.94
CA VAL A 108 -15.97 -2.28 -10.04
C VAL A 108 -15.38 -2.88 -11.32
N ARG A 109 -14.17 -2.52 -11.70
CA ARG A 109 -13.49 -3.08 -12.88
C ARG A 109 -13.30 -4.60 -12.77
N LYS A 110 -12.95 -5.10 -11.60
CA LYS A 110 -12.82 -6.54 -11.35
C LYS A 110 -14.16 -7.26 -11.48
N ALA A 111 -15.22 -6.69 -10.92
CA ALA A 111 -16.57 -7.22 -11.02
C ALA A 111 -17.05 -7.29 -12.48
N ASP A 112 -16.80 -6.23 -13.27
CA ASP A 112 -17.15 -6.18 -14.69
C ASP A 112 -16.38 -7.23 -15.50
N LYS A 113 -15.09 -7.41 -15.24
CA LYS A 113 -14.29 -8.47 -15.89
C LYS A 113 -14.81 -9.87 -15.57
N ILE A 114 -15.24 -10.11 -14.34
CA ILE A 114 -15.84 -11.39 -13.95
C ILE A 114 -17.15 -11.63 -14.69
N LYS A 115 -18.02 -10.62 -14.81
CA LYS A 115 -19.27 -10.71 -15.56
C LYS A 115 -19.02 -11.04 -17.04
N ILE A 116 -18.12 -10.30 -17.68
CA ILE A 116 -17.77 -10.53 -19.10
C ILE A 116 -17.25 -11.96 -19.30
N ARG A 117 -16.43 -12.45 -18.39
CA ARG A 117 -15.93 -13.82 -18.45
C ARG A 117 -17.04 -14.86 -18.30
N GLN A 118 -17.96 -14.64 -17.37
CA GLN A 118 -19.12 -15.52 -17.19
C GLN A 118 -20.03 -15.53 -18.42
N GLU A 119 -20.29 -14.38 -19.02
CA GLU A 119 -21.05 -14.25 -20.26
C GLU A 119 -20.37 -15.01 -21.41
N TYR A 120 -19.06 -14.87 -21.54
CA TYR A 120 -18.27 -15.60 -22.55
C TYR A 120 -18.33 -17.13 -22.34
N GLU A 121 -18.17 -17.59 -21.10
CA GLU A 121 -18.26 -19.00 -20.77
C GLU A 121 -19.67 -19.56 -21.01
N SER A 122 -20.72 -18.79 -20.72
CA SER A 122 -22.12 -19.15 -21.00
C SER A 122 -22.42 -19.20 -22.50
N ALA A 123 -21.83 -18.31 -23.28
CA ALA A 123 -22.01 -18.28 -24.74
C ALA A 123 -21.32 -19.46 -25.47
N LYS A 124 -20.39 -20.13 -24.83
CA LYS A 124 -19.70 -21.32 -25.35
C LYS A 124 -20.52 -22.61 -25.30
N ILE A 125 -21.56 -22.62 -24.53
CA ILE A 125 -22.48 -23.75 -24.41
C ILE A 125 -23.56 -23.60 -25.49
#